data_c0feb5f31bcb82958cc4085dcebfa864
#
_entry.id   c0feb5f31bcb82958cc4085dcebfa864
#
_cell.length_a   1.000
_cell.length_b   1.000
_cell.length_c   1.000
_cell.angle_alpha   90.00
_cell.angle_beta   90.00
_cell.angle_gamma   90.00
#
_symmetry.space_group_name_H-M   'P 1'
#
loop_
_entity.id
_entity.type
_entity.pdbx_description
1 polymer ?
#
loop_
_entity_poly.entity_id
_entity_poly.type
_entity_poly.pdbx_seq_one_letter_code
_entity_poly.pdbx_strand_id
1 'polypeptide(L)'
;MSASWGILGPGSVESVRRVRTLGLASSTRLFNELAVPGLGGVWFGKQLLFSTLGVMVAEQAALRGKSVTQIEVANAIEALACWMALAEEPQAGEGRIRGTTKLAGLSAKDFIFRNASRPGFYVTQPMRMATVNVLPALGLVQPGGGRFNSFRCSEDGLAFVETAFAEHRPFRRSVPD
;
A
#
# COMPACT_ATOMS: atom_id res chain seq x y z
N MET A 1 1.45 -20.00 39.99
CA MET A 1 0.84 -19.67 38.69
C MET A 1 1.65 -18.54 38.09
N SER A 2 2.46 -18.80 37.08
CA SER A 2 3.22 -17.75 36.38
C SER A 2 2.29 -17.07 35.36
N ALA A 3 2.09 -15.75 35.51
CA ALA A 3 1.37 -14.97 34.53
C ALA A 3 2.22 -14.91 33.25
N SER A 4 1.73 -15.46 32.16
CA SER A 4 2.34 -15.35 30.83
C SER A 4 1.81 -14.10 30.14
N TRP A 5 2.68 -13.14 29.91
CA TRP A 5 2.37 -11.99 29.07
C TRP A 5 2.64 -12.37 27.61
N GLY A 6 1.65 -12.25 26.77
CA GLY A 6 1.77 -12.54 25.34
C GLY A 6 0.66 -11.85 24.55
N ILE A 7 0.88 -11.66 23.26
CA ILE A 7 -0.16 -11.23 22.33
C ILE A 7 -1.12 -12.41 22.16
N LEU A 8 -2.35 -12.23 22.60
CA LEU A 8 -3.41 -13.18 22.32
C LEU A 8 -3.62 -13.26 20.80
N GLY A 9 -3.66 -14.48 20.27
CA GLY A 9 -4.04 -14.71 18.89
C GLY A 9 -5.43 -14.14 18.60
N PRO A 10 -5.77 -13.87 17.32
CA PRO A 10 -7.06 -13.34 16.96
C PRO A 10 -8.15 -14.30 17.40
N GLY A 11 -8.94 -13.90 18.38
CA GLY A 11 -10.13 -14.62 18.79
C GLY A 11 -11.18 -14.54 17.67
N SER A 12 -11.75 -15.66 17.28
CA SER A 12 -12.93 -15.65 16.39
C SER A 12 -14.11 -15.11 17.19
N VAL A 13 -14.49 -13.88 16.91
CA VAL A 13 -15.72 -13.30 17.46
C VAL A 13 -16.85 -13.58 16.47
N GLU A 14 -17.52 -14.68 16.64
CA GLU A 14 -18.81 -14.92 16.02
C GLU A 14 -19.86 -14.08 16.75
N SER A 15 -20.19 -12.90 16.23
CA SER A 15 -21.25 -12.07 16.78
C SER A 15 -22.31 -11.77 15.73
N VAL A 16 -23.47 -12.36 15.93
CA VAL A 16 -24.70 -12.07 15.16
C VAL A 16 -25.37 -10.77 15.63
N ARG A 17 -24.89 -10.13 16.69
CA ARG A 17 -25.47 -8.90 17.24
C ARG A 17 -24.43 -7.79 17.34
N ARG A 18 -24.86 -6.56 17.01
CA ARG A 18 -24.08 -5.34 17.29
C ARG A 18 -23.77 -5.28 18.80
N VAL A 19 -22.55 -5.61 19.17
CA VAL A 19 -22.08 -5.47 20.55
C VAL A 19 -21.86 -3.98 20.82
N ARG A 20 -22.47 -3.45 21.84
CA ARG A 20 -22.18 -2.11 22.35
C ARG A 20 -20.86 -2.19 23.12
N THR A 21 -19.78 -1.74 22.53
CA THR A 21 -18.41 -1.91 23.05
C THR A 21 -18.01 -0.87 24.10
N LEU A 22 -18.96 -0.19 24.77
CA LEU A 22 -18.66 0.83 25.81
C LEU A 22 -17.59 1.85 25.39
N GLY A 23 -17.54 2.22 24.13
CA GLY A 23 -16.53 3.16 23.60
C GLY A 23 -15.18 2.53 23.24
N LEU A 24 -14.98 1.21 23.44
CA LEU A 24 -13.69 0.56 23.14
C LEU A 24 -13.22 0.80 21.70
N ALA A 25 -14.13 0.73 20.73
CA ALA A 25 -13.81 1.01 19.34
C ALA A 25 -13.33 2.45 19.13
N SER A 26 -13.91 3.42 19.84
CA SER A 26 -13.50 4.83 19.79
C SER A 26 -12.14 5.03 20.44
N SER A 27 -11.89 4.39 21.58
CA SER A 27 -10.60 4.42 22.27
C SER A 27 -9.49 3.79 21.42
N THR A 28 -9.75 2.64 20.80
CA THR A 28 -8.78 1.98 19.91
C THR A 28 -8.43 2.86 18.72
N ARG A 29 -9.43 3.52 18.11
CA ARG A 29 -9.17 4.47 17.01
C ARG A 29 -8.32 5.65 17.46
N LEU A 30 -8.63 6.21 18.64
CA LEU A 30 -7.88 7.33 19.19
C LEU A 30 -6.42 6.94 19.46
N PHE A 31 -6.16 5.79 20.05
CA PHE A 31 -4.81 5.29 20.26
C PHE A 31 -4.06 5.06 18.97
N ASN A 32 -4.70 4.46 17.96
CA ASN A 32 -4.09 4.26 16.65
C ASN A 32 -3.73 5.60 15.99
N GLU A 33 -4.63 6.60 16.09
CA GLU A 33 -4.40 7.92 15.50
C GLU A 33 -3.32 8.71 16.23
N LEU A 34 -3.20 8.53 17.55
CA LEU A 34 -2.14 9.14 18.35
C LEU A 34 -0.77 8.47 18.12
N ALA A 35 -0.75 7.16 17.91
CA ALA A 35 0.49 6.41 17.70
C ALA A 35 1.05 6.64 16.29
N VAL A 36 0.24 6.37 15.27
CA VAL A 36 0.59 6.57 13.86
C VAL A 36 -0.67 7.02 13.11
N PRO A 37 -0.78 8.32 12.79
CA PRO A 37 -1.95 8.87 12.10
C PRO A 37 -2.32 8.10 10.84
N GLY A 38 -3.57 7.65 10.74
CA GLY A 38 -4.10 6.94 9.58
C GLY A 38 -3.78 5.44 9.52
N LEU A 39 -3.03 4.88 10.48
CA LEU A 39 -2.63 3.46 10.47
C LEU A 39 -3.82 2.51 10.44
N GLY A 40 -4.95 2.88 11.02
CA GLY A 40 -6.17 2.08 10.99
C GLY A 40 -6.74 1.81 9.59
N GLY A 41 -6.31 2.55 8.57
CA GLY A 41 -6.66 2.33 7.16
C GLY A 41 -5.69 1.41 6.42
N VAL A 42 -4.56 1.06 7.01
CA VAL A 42 -3.54 0.19 6.41
C VAL A 42 -3.65 -1.21 6.99
N TRP A 43 -3.98 -2.17 6.15
CA TRP A 43 -4.25 -3.55 6.56
C TRP A 43 -3.07 -4.49 6.27
N PHE A 44 -2.20 -4.11 5.32
CA PHE A 44 -1.07 -4.93 4.89
C PHE A 44 0.15 -4.06 4.65
N GLY A 45 1.33 -4.53 5.03
CA GLY A 45 2.61 -3.87 4.77
C GLY A 45 2.87 -3.60 3.27
N LYS A 46 2.35 -4.45 2.38
CA LYS A 46 2.41 -4.24 0.93
C LYS A 46 1.77 -2.93 0.46
N GLN A 47 0.76 -2.40 1.17
CA GLN A 47 0.17 -1.10 0.84
C GLN A 47 1.17 0.03 1.05
N LEU A 48 1.95 -0.03 2.13
CA LEU A 48 3.03 0.94 2.39
C LEU A 48 4.14 0.80 1.36
N LEU A 49 4.54 -0.45 1.08
CA LEU A 49 5.60 -0.74 0.12
C LEU A 49 5.29 -0.20 -1.27
N PHE A 50 4.12 -0.51 -1.83
CA PHE A 50 3.75 -0.04 -3.17
C PHE A 50 3.57 1.46 -3.24
N SER A 51 3.06 2.09 -2.18
CA SER A 51 2.92 3.53 -2.13
C SER A 51 4.28 4.24 -2.05
N THR A 52 5.21 3.74 -1.22
CA THR A 52 6.58 4.28 -1.12
C THR A 52 7.34 4.07 -2.43
N LEU A 53 7.26 2.87 -3.01
CA LEU A 53 7.83 2.57 -4.32
C LEU A 53 7.28 3.51 -5.40
N GLY A 54 5.98 3.80 -5.37
CA GLY A 54 5.34 4.75 -6.29
C GLY A 54 5.94 6.14 -6.23
N VAL A 55 6.20 6.65 -5.02
CA VAL A 55 6.86 7.95 -4.82
C VAL A 55 8.28 7.91 -5.37
N MET A 56 9.06 6.92 -4.98
CA MET A 56 10.46 6.77 -5.37
C MET A 56 10.64 6.65 -6.90
N VAL A 57 9.86 5.79 -7.56
CA VAL A 57 9.92 5.60 -9.01
C VAL A 57 9.49 6.86 -9.76
N ALA A 58 8.51 7.61 -9.24
CA ALA A 58 8.10 8.88 -9.83
C ALA A 58 9.23 9.91 -9.78
N GLU A 59 9.95 10.01 -8.67
CA GLU A 59 11.13 10.89 -8.54
C GLU A 59 12.23 10.51 -9.51
N GLN A 60 12.55 9.22 -9.61
CA GLN A 60 13.54 8.73 -10.57
C GLN A 60 13.13 9.00 -12.03
N ALA A 61 11.85 8.82 -12.34
CA ALA A 61 11.33 9.13 -13.66
C ALA A 61 11.47 10.63 -13.98
N ALA A 62 11.19 11.49 -13.00
CA ALA A 62 11.37 12.94 -13.14
C ALA A 62 12.83 13.32 -13.37
N LEU A 63 13.78 12.71 -12.66
CA LEU A 63 15.22 12.90 -12.90
C LEU A 63 15.65 12.47 -14.30
N ARG A 64 14.96 11.51 -14.91
CA ARG A 64 15.16 11.06 -16.30
C ARG A 64 14.36 11.89 -17.32
N GLY A 65 13.81 13.05 -16.91
CA GLY A 65 13.07 13.96 -17.77
C GLY A 65 11.65 13.49 -18.14
N LYS A 66 11.09 12.52 -17.41
CA LYS A 66 9.69 12.08 -17.63
C LYS A 66 8.72 12.93 -16.81
N SER A 67 7.66 13.38 -17.46
CA SER A 67 6.58 14.11 -16.79
C SER A 67 5.52 13.13 -16.29
N VAL A 68 5.70 12.63 -15.06
CA VAL A 68 4.77 11.71 -14.37
C VAL A 68 4.56 12.17 -12.94
N THR A 69 3.40 11.88 -12.38
CA THR A 69 3.10 12.19 -10.98
C THR A 69 3.22 10.96 -10.10
N GLN A 70 3.44 11.17 -8.80
CA GLN A 70 3.48 10.08 -7.81
C GLN A 70 2.20 9.26 -7.80
N ILE A 71 1.05 9.91 -7.98
CA ILE A 71 -0.26 9.25 -8.07
C ILE A 71 -0.34 8.32 -9.28
N GLU A 72 0.10 8.77 -10.45
CA GLU A 72 0.07 7.97 -11.69
C GLU A 72 0.96 6.73 -11.56
N VAL A 73 2.16 6.92 -11.04
CA VAL A 73 3.11 5.81 -10.86
C VAL A 73 2.60 4.83 -9.81
N ALA A 74 2.13 5.30 -8.66
CA ALA A 74 1.58 4.43 -7.62
C ALA A 74 0.35 3.65 -8.12
N ASN A 75 -0.56 4.29 -8.87
CA ASN A 75 -1.70 3.60 -9.47
C ASN A 75 -1.25 2.46 -10.40
N ALA A 76 -0.25 2.70 -11.23
CA ALA A 76 0.26 1.71 -12.17
C ALA A 76 0.93 0.52 -11.44
N ILE A 77 1.73 0.80 -10.41
CA ILE A 77 2.39 -0.22 -9.58
C ILE A 77 1.34 -1.08 -8.85
N GLU A 78 0.37 -0.44 -8.19
CA GLU A 78 -0.69 -1.14 -7.47
C GLU A 78 -1.54 -2.00 -8.41
N ALA A 79 -1.90 -1.49 -9.57
CA ALA A 79 -2.67 -2.22 -10.57
C ALA A 79 -1.91 -3.46 -11.06
N LEU A 80 -0.64 -3.30 -11.40
CA LEU A 80 0.22 -4.39 -11.86
C LEU A 80 0.40 -5.45 -10.77
N ALA A 81 0.71 -5.03 -9.54
CA ALA A 81 0.88 -5.94 -8.41
C ALA A 81 -0.39 -6.74 -8.11
N CYS A 82 -1.56 -6.10 -8.12
CA CYS A 82 -2.84 -6.79 -7.94
C CYS A 82 -3.14 -7.76 -9.08
N TRP A 83 -2.83 -7.40 -10.34
CA TRP A 83 -3.04 -8.27 -11.49
C TRP A 83 -2.13 -9.49 -11.44
N MET A 84 -0.85 -9.32 -11.12
CA MET A 84 0.10 -10.43 -10.98
C MET A 84 -0.33 -11.38 -9.87
N ALA A 85 -0.71 -10.84 -8.69
CA ALA A 85 -1.19 -11.65 -7.58
C ALA A 85 -2.48 -12.44 -7.93
N LEU A 86 -3.38 -11.84 -8.72
CA LEU A 86 -4.58 -12.52 -9.21
C LEU A 86 -4.25 -13.65 -10.20
N ALA A 87 -3.20 -13.46 -11.02
CA ALA A 87 -2.75 -14.48 -11.97
C ALA A 87 -2.09 -15.69 -11.26
N GLU A 88 -1.39 -15.44 -10.15
CA GLU A 88 -0.76 -16.50 -9.33
C GLU A 88 -1.78 -17.27 -8.49
N GLU A 89 -2.75 -16.58 -7.89
CA GLU A 89 -3.77 -17.17 -7.01
C GLU A 89 -5.19 -16.72 -7.41
N PRO A 90 -5.77 -17.30 -8.46
CA PRO A 90 -7.11 -16.90 -8.95
C PRO A 90 -8.23 -17.11 -7.92
N GLN A 91 -8.03 -18.00 -6.95
CA GLN A 91 -9.00 -18.36 -5.92
C GLN A 91 -8.76 -17.65 -4.56
N ALA A 92 -7.75 -16.82 -4.45
CA ALA A 92 -7.54 -16.00 -3.24
C ALA A 92 -8.65 -14.96 -3.11
N GLY A 93 -9.86 -15.42 -2.83
CA GLY A 93 -11.04 -14.61 -2.51
C GLY A 93 -10.91 -13.83 -1.20
N GLU A 94 -9.74 -13.83 -0.61
CA GLU A 94 -9.40 -13.04 0.56
C GLU A 94 -9.18 -11.59 0.12
N GLY A 95 -9.81 -10.65 0.83
CA GLY A 95 -9.82 -9.20 0.55
C GLY A 95 -8.46 -8.49 0.47
N ARG A 96 -7.38 -9.23 0.23
CA ARG A 96 -6.01 -8.73 0.07
C ARG A 96 -5.75 -8.18 -1.32
N ILE A 97 -6.47 -8.69 -2.34
CA ILE A 97 -6.35 -8.25 -3.73
C ILE A 97 -7.55 -7.37 -4.04
N ARG A 98 -7.28 -6.13 -4.43
CA ARG A 98 -8.32 -5.22 -4.87
C ARG A 98 -8.46 -5.23 -6.40
N GLY A 99 -9.67 -4.99 -6.88
CA GLY A 99 -9.92 -4.82 -8.30
C GLY A 99 -10.06 -6.14 -9.09
N THR A 100 -10.29 -7.27 -8.44
CA THR A 100 -10.45 -8.59 -9.06
C THR A 100 -11.42 -8.57 -10.23
N THR A 101 -12.60 -7.95 -10.09
CA THR A 101 -13.61 -7.86 -11.15
C THR A 101 -13.11 -7.13 -12.40
N LYS A 102 -12.34 -6.05 -12.23
CA LYS A 102 -11.80 -5.28 -13.36
C LYS A 102 -10.56 -5.93 -13.96
N LEU A 103 -9.73 -6.53 -13.11
CA LEU A 103 -8.44 -7.09 -13.51
C LEU A 103 -8.56 -8.47 -14.17
N ALA A 104 -9.58 -9.27 -13.81
CA ALA A 104 -9.76 -10.63 -14.31
C ALA A 104 -9.90 -10.72 -15.85
N GLY A 105 -10.35 -9.66 -16.50
CA GLY A 105 -10.48 -9.62 -17.98
C GLY A 105 -9.29 -9.00 -18.71
N LEU A 106 -8.25 -8.57 -17.99
CA LEU A 106 -7.11 -7.88 -18.58
C LEU A 106 -5.96 -8.83 -18.92
N SER A 107 -5.26 -8.48 -20.00
CA SER A 107 -4.03 -9.14 -20.45
C SER A 107 -2.81 -8.24 -20.22
N ALA A 108 -1.60 -8.79 -20.33
CA ALA A 108 -0.37 -8.00 -20.20
C ALA A 108 -0.30 -6.78 -21.15
N LYS A 109 -0.96 -6.85 -22.31
CA LYS A 109 -1.02 -5.74 -23.29
C LYS A 109 -1.79 -4.52 -22.79
N ASP A 110 -2.69 -4.72 -21.81
CA ASP A 110 -3.52 -3.66 -21.25
C ASP A 110 -2.75 -2.83 -20.21
N PHE A 111 -1.64 -3.39 -19.65
CA PHE A 111 -0.81 -2.77 -18.61
C PHE A 111 0.27 -1.83 -19.16
N ILE A 112 -0.02 -1.13 -20.25
CA ILE A 112 0.81 0.02 -20.64
C ILE A 112 0.59 1.15 -19.62
N PHE A 113 1.66 1.89 -19.28
CA PHE A 113 1.62 2.96 -18.27
C PHE A 113 0.46 3.93 -18.47
N ARG A 114 0.21 4.36 -19.70
CA ARG A 114 -0.91 5.24 -20.06
C ARG A 114 -2.28 4.75 -19.57
N ASN A 115 -2.48 3.45 -19.50
CA ASN A 115 -3.74 2.86 -19.04
C ASN A 115 -3.70 2.63 -17.52
N ALA A 116 -2.66 1.93 -17.05
CA ALA A 116 -2.54 1.51 -15.65
C ALA A 116 -2.47 2.68 -14.67
N SER A 117 -1.93 3.83 -15.09
CA SER A 117 -1.82 5.04 -14.28
C SER A 117 -3.16 5.77 -14.07
N ARG A 118 -4.18 5.49 -14.90
CA ARG A 118 -5.44 6.22 -14.85
C ARG A 118 -6.23 5.95 -13.57
N PRO A 119 -6.88 6.99 -13.01
CA PRO A 119 -7.86 6.80 -11.93
C PRO A 119 -8.95 5.80 -12.36
N GLY A 120 -9.27 4.88 -11.47
CA GLY A 120 -10.34 3.90 -11.72
C GLY A 120 -9.97 2.74 -12.65
N PHE A 121 -8.73 2.63 -13.13
CA PHE A 121 -8.30 1.51 -13.99
C PHE A 121 -8.55 0.16 -13.32
N TYR A 122 -8.04 -0.03 -12.09
CA TYR A 122 -8.22 -1.29 -11.37
C TYR A 122 -9.24 -1.17 -10.22
N VAL A 123 -9.28 -0.05 -9.50
CA VAL A 123 -10.27 0.24 -8.45
C VAL A 123 -10.60 1.72 -8.40
N THR A 124 -11.75 2.06 -7.82
CA THR A 124 -12.15 3.45 -7.59
C THR A 124 -11.36 4.10 -6.45
N GLN A 125 -11.02 3.32 -5.42
CA GLN A 125 -10.23 3.75 -4.27
C GLN A 125 -8.93 2.94 -4.21
N PRO A 126 -7.82 3.41 -4.81
CA PRO A 126 -6.50 2.79 -4.73
C PRO A 126 -6.01 2.62 -3.29
N MET A 127 -5.17 1.62 -3.06
CA MET A 127 -4.63 1.32 -1.72
C MET A 127 -3.84 2.51 -1.16
N ARG A 128 -3.12 3.26 -2.00
CA ARG A 128 -2.38 4.47 -1.60
C ARG A 128 -3.24 5.51 -0.88
N MET A 129 -4.55 5.56 -1.10
CA MET A 129 -5.41 6.53 -0.41
C MET A 129 -5.44 6.33 1.11
N ALA A 130 -5.25 5.09 1.55
CA ALA A 130 -5.15 4.79 2.98
C ALA A 130 -3.76 5.13 3.56
N THR A 131 -2.75 5.35 2.73
CA THR A 131 -1.36 5.53 3.19
C THR A 131 -0.92 6.99 3.28
N VAL A 132 -1.73 7.95 2.82
CA VAL A 132 -1.36 9.38 2.73
C VAL A 132 -0.88 9.96 4.06
N ASN A 133 -1.54 9.62 5.17
CA ASN A 133 -1.15 10.10 6.50
C ASN A 133 -0.08 9.20 7.14
N VAL A 134 -0.09 7.93 6.81
CA VAL A 134 0.79 6.92 7.43
C VAL A 134 2.23 7.02 6.93
N LEU A 135 2.43 7.25 5.64
CA LEU A 135 3.79 7.32 5.07
C LEU A 135 4.65 8.41 5.71
N PRO A 136 4.16 9.66 5.87
CA PRO A 136 4.92 10.68 6.59
C PRO A 136 5.08 10.37 8.08
N ALA A 137 4.05 9.82 8.72
CA ALA A 137 4.08 9.49 10.14
C ALA A 137 5.08 8.38 10.47
N LEU A 138 5.32 7.46 9.54
CA LEU A 138 6.36 6.43 9.64
C LEU A 138 7.73 6.90 9.14
N GLY A 139 7.86 8.14 8.67
CA GLY A 139 9.10 8.66 8.14
C GLY A 139 9.49 8.13 6.76
N LEU A 140 8.62 7.35 6.09
CA LEU A 140 8.92 6.75 4.79
C LEU A 140 8.95 7.76 3.64
N VAL A 141 8.29 8.91 3.83
CA VAL A 141 8.31 10.02 2.89
C VAL A 141 8.37 11.35 3.62
N GLN A 142 8.95 12.35 2.96
CA GLN A 142 8.91 13.75 3.39
C GLN A 142 7.69 14.42 2.75
N PRO A 143 6.75 14.98 3.53
CA PRO A 143 5.59 15.66 2.98
C PRO A 143 5.97 17.05 2.48
N GLY A 144 5.78 17.30 1.21
CA GLY A 144 5.97 18.64 0.61
C GLY A 144 4.75 19.55 0.69
N GLY A 145 3.58 19.04 1.15
CA GLY A 145 2.33 19.82 1.16
C GLY A 145 1.06 19.02 1.40
N GLY A 146 1.09 17.95 2.16
CA GLY A 146 -0.12 17.20 2.59
C GLY A 146 -0.86 16.42 1.48
N ARG A 147 -0.35 16.43 0.25
CA ARG A 147 -0.93 15.68 -0.87
C ARG A 147 0.08 14.64 -1.37
N PHE A 148 -0.39 13.47 -1.76
CA PHE A 148 0.46 12.38 -2.25
C PHE A 148 1.45 12.81 -3.35
N ASN A 149 1.02 13.65 -4.28
CA ASN A 149 1.90 14.16 -5.36
C ASN A 149 3.02 15.11 -4.89
N SER A 150 2.99 15.56 -3.63
CA SER A 150 4.04 16.40 -3.05
C SER A 150 5.05 15.60 -2.23
N PHE A 151 4.85 14.31 -2.07
CA PHE A 151 5.73 13.45 -1.29
C PHE A 151 7.07 13.24 -2.00
N ARG A 152 8.12 13.18 -1.16
CA ARG A 152 9.47 12.78 -1.57
C ARG A 152 9.89 11.56 -0.76
N CYS A 153 10.55 10.62 -1.39
CA CYS A 153 11.07 9.45 -0.70
C CYS A 153 12.13 9.90 0.31
N SER A 154 12.06 9.39 1.53
CA SER A 154 13.09 9.61 2.54
C SER A 154 14.18 8.55 2.46
N GLU A 155 15.27 8.71 3.22
CA GLU A 155 16.30 7.67 3.37
C GLU A 155 15.70 6.39 3.96
N ASP A 156 14.82 6.51 4.96
CA ASP A 156 14.12 5.35 5.55
C ASP A 156 13.17 4.70 4.54
N GLY A 157 12.50 5.48 3.69
CA GLY A 157 11.66 4.98 2.63
C GLY A 157 12.45 4.22 1.57
N LEU A 158 13.61 4.71 1.19
CA LEU A 158 14.54 4.02 0.29
C LEU A 158 15.01 2.70 0.91
N ALA A 159 15.51 2.74 2.15
CA ALA A 159 15.97 1.55 2.87
C ALA A 159 14.85 0.51 3.03
N PHE A 160 13.61 0.96 3.28
CA PHE A 160 12.44 0.08 3.36
C PHE A 160 12.19 -0.66 2.05
N VAL A 161 12.22 0.06 0.92
CA VAL A 161 12.01 -0.54 -0.41
C VAL A 161 13.17 -1.49 -0.75
N GLU A 162 14.42 -1.08 -0.56
CA GLU A 162 15.61 -1.90 -0.81
C GLU A 162 15.59 -3.19 0.02
N THR A 163 15.22 -3.09 1.30
CA THR A 163 15.09 -4.26 2.19
C THR A 163 14.00 -5.21 1.71
N ALA A 164 12.84 -4.66 1.31
CA ALA A 164 11.72 -5.47 0.85
C ALA A 164 12.04 -6.23 -0.46
N PHE A 165 12.93 -5.70 -1.28
CA PHE A 165 13.35 -6.30 -2.54
C PHE A 165 14.79 -6.84 -2.53
N ALA A 166 15.42 -6.98 -1.36
CA ALA A 166 16.84 -7.36 -1.24
C ALA A 166 17.20 -8.65 -1.99
N GLU A 167 16.29 -9.62 -2.00
CA GLU A 167 16.48 -10.90 -2.69
C GLU A 167 15.95 -10.90 -4.14
N HIS A 168 15.22 -9.84 -4.54
CA HIS A 168 14.61 -9.75 -5.84
C HIS A 168 15.48 -8.91 -6.77
N ARG A 169 16.18 -9.54 -7.70
CA ARG A 169 17.10 -8.88 -8.64
C ARG A 169 16.72 -9.17 -10.10
N PRO A 170 15.65 -8.56 -10.62
CA PRO A 170 15.25 -8.75 -12.00
C PRO A 170 16.37 -8.28 -12.93
N PHE A 171 16.69 -9.10 -13.94
CA PHE A 171 17.75 -8.81 -14.91
C PHE A 171 19.13 -8.54 -14.27
N ARG A 172 19.44 -9.10 -13.09
CA ARG A 172 20.66 -8.90 -12.29
C ARG A 172 20.85 -7.45 -11.80
N ARG A 173 19.78 -6.67 -11.76
CA ARG A 173 19.77 -5.30 -11.23
C ARG A 173 19.02 -5.27 -9.90
N SER A 174 19.40 -4.33 -9.04
CA SER A 174 18.63 -4.04 -7.84
C SER A 174 17.29 -3.36 -8.21
N VAL A 175 16.28 -3.54 -7.39
CA VAL A 175 15.11 -2.67 -7.43
C VAL A 175 15.47 -1.49 -6.50
N PRO A 176 15.43 -0.26 -6.98
CA PRO A 176 14.64 0.29 -8.10
C PRO A 176 15.38 0.65 -9.39
N ASP A 177 16.55 0.09 -9.70
CA ASP A 177 17.30 0.38 -10.95
C ASP A 177 16.54 -0.06 -12.26
#